data_e29d3dc3b4abbda744b0af4cf4bb304b
#
_entry.id   e29d3dc3b4abbda744b0af4cf4bb304b
#
_cell.length_a   1.000
_cell.length_b   1.000
_cell.length_c   1.000
_cell.angle_alpha   90.00
_cell.angle_beta   90.00
_cell.angle_gamma   90.00
#
_symmetry.space_group_name_H-M   'P 1'
#
loop_
_entity.id
_entity.type
_entity.pdbx_description
1 polymer ?
#
loop_
_entity_poly.entity_id
_entity_poly.type
_entity_poly.pdbx_seq_one_letter_code
_entity_poly.pdbx_strand_id
1 'polypeptide(L)'
;MANSLPLVTIYSRKNCHLCDVAKEVIESAKSEADFDLEIVFIDGDAELEKLYGEEVPVTMINGQRHDYFRVDRARFIAAVLHPHQ
;
A
#
# COMPACT_ATOMS: atom_id res chain seq x y z
N MET A 1 7.66 17.87 -10.95
CA MET A 1 6.46 18.67 -11.01
C MET A 1 5.76 18.70 -9.69
N ALA A 2 5.31 19.83 -9.36
CA ALA A 2 4.72 20.05 -8.06
C ALA A 2 3.44 19.27 -7.81
N ASN A 3 2.81 18.81 -8.86
CA ASN A 3 1.48 18.22 -8.74
C ASN A 3 1.45 16.72 -8.86
N SER A 4 2.57 16.07 -8.61
CA SER A 4 2.59 14.61 -8.61
C SER A 4 1.73 14.08 -7.47
N LEU A 5 0.92 13.09 -7.79
CA LEU A 5 0.15 12.41 -6.75
C LEU A 5 1.05 11.50 -5.94
N PRO A 6 0.73 11.29 -4.66
CA PRO A 6 1.44 10.27 -3.90
C PRO A 6 1.30 8.91 -4.56
N LEU A 7 2.35 8.11 -4.49
CA LEU A 7 2.32 6.76 -5.00
C LEU A 7 2.14 5.80 -3.83
N VAL A 8 1.09 5.01 -3.89
CA VAL A 8 0.81 3.98 -2.89
C VAL A 8 1.15 2.63 -3.52
N THR A 9 1.98 1.88 -2.84
CA THR A 9 2.38 0.55 -3.30
C THR A 9 1.92 -0.47 -2.27
N ILE A 10 1.26 -1.54 -2.75
CA ILE A 10 0.90 -2.67 -1.90
C ILE A 10 1.71 -3.86 -2.34
N TYR A 11 2.58 -4.36 -1.45
CA TYR A 11 3.27 -5.62 -1.69
C TYR A 11 2.36 -6.75 -1.23
N SER A 12 2.05 -7.64 -2.15
CA SER A 12 1.02 -8.67 -1.97
C SER A 12 1.53 -10.04 -2.35
N ARG A 13 0.76 -11.05 -1.97
CA ARG A 13 0.94 -12.42 -2.44
C ARG A 13 -0.34 -12.89 -3.10
N LYS A 14 -0.18 -13.85 -4.01
CA LYS A 14 -1.35 -14.53 -4.58
C LYS A 14 -2.05 -15.32 -3.49
N ASN A 15 -3.36 -15.42 -3.60
CA ASN A 15 -4.19 -16.18 -2.65
C ASN A 15 -4.07 -15.67 -1.22
N CYS A 16 -3.92 -14.36 -1.06
CA CYS A 16 -3.77 -13.75 0.24
C CYS A 16 -5.04 -12.96 0.56
N HIS A 17 -5.84 -13.47 1.50
CA HIS A 17 -7.09 -12.81 1.86
C HIS A 17 -6.85 -11.42 2.46
N LEU A 18 -5.86 -11.29 3.33
CA LEU A 18 -5.55 -10.00 3.93
C LEU A 18 -5.11 -8.98 2.90
N CYS A 19 -4.41 -9.45 1.86
CA CYS A 19 -4.00 -8.56 0.77
C CYS A 19 -5.21 -8.04 0.01
N ASP A 20 -6.19 -8.92 -0.22
CA ASP A 20 -7.42 -8.50 -0.90
C ASP A 20 -8.18 -7.47 -0.07
N VAL A 21 -8.27 -7.67 1.23
CA VAL A 21 -8.95 -6.74 2.11
C VAL A 21 -8.23 -5.38 2.11
N ALA A 22 -6.91 -5.39 2.21
CA ALA A 22 -6.15 -4.15 2.20
C ALA A 22 -6.35 -3.39 0.90
N LYS A 23 -6.36 -4.10 -0.22
CA LYS A 23 -6.57 -3.48 -1.51
C LYS A 23 -7.95 -2.82 -1.57
N GLU A 24 -8.98 -3.50 -1.07
CA GLU A 24 -10.33 -2.94 -1.08
C GLU A 24 -10.42 -1.67 -0.24
N VAL A 25 -9.80 -1.69 0.94
CA VAL A 25 -9.82 -0.52 1.81
C VAL A 25 -9.14 0.66 1.12
N ILE A 26 -7.97 0.41 0.53
CA ILE A 26 -7.22 1.47 -0.11
C ILE A 26 -7.96 1.99 -1.34
N GLU A 27 -8.54 1.11 -2.15
CA GLU A 27 -9.30 1.56 -3.32
C GLU A 27 -10.51 2.38 -2.91
N SER A 28 -11.15 2.02 -1.81
CA SER A 28 -12.30 2.79 -1.33
C SER A 28 -11.90 4.19 -0.90
N ALA A 29 -10.66 4.36 -0.48
CA ALA A 29 -10.18 5.65 -0.02
C ALA A 29 -10.00 6.65 -1.15
N LYS A 30 -10.02 6.20 -2.41
CA LYS A 30 -9.88 7.11 -3.54
C LYS A 30 -11.01 8.10 -3.66
N SER A 31 -12.13 7.83 -3.01
CA SER A 31 -13.23 8.80 -2.99
C SER A 31 -12.91 10.00 -2.12
N GLU A 32 -11.90 9.92 -1.26
CA GLU A 32 -11.59 10.99 -0.32
C GLU A 32 -10.16 11.52 -0.46
N ALA A 33 -9.33 10.87 -1.24
CA ALA A 33 -7.95 11.31 -1.43
C ALA A 33 -7.47 10.83 -2.79
N ASP A 34 -6.66 11.64 -3.44
CA ASP A 34 -6.11 11.29 -4.75
C ASP A 34 -4.73 10.68 -4.57
N PHE A 35 -4.50 9.56 -5.22
CA PHE A 35 -3.19 8.90 -5.21
C PHE A 35 -3.14 7.90 -6.36
N ASP A 36 -1.92 7.57 -6.76
CA ASP A 36 -1.69 6.48 -7.69
C ASP A 36 -1.50 5.20 -6.89
N LEU A 37 -1.96 4.09 -7.42
CA LEU A 37 -1.88 2.81 -6.73
C LEU A 37 -1.20 1.79 -7.64
N GLU A 38 -0.20 1.11 -7.09
CA GLU A 38 0.39 -0.05 -7.76
C GLU A 38 0.40 -1.22 -6.79
N ILE A 39 0.17 -2.40 -7.33
CA ILE A 39 0.19 -3.63 -6.55
C ILE A 39 1.32 -4.49 -7.09
N VAL A 40 2.23 -4.87 -6.21
CA VAL A 40 3.40 -5.66 -6.59
C VAL A 40 3.29 -7.02 -5.90
N PHE A 41 3.18 -8.07 -6.70
CA PHE A 41 3.18 -9.42 -6.14
C PHE A 41 4.62 -9.85 -5.91
N ILE A 42 4.88 -10.32 -4.70
CA ILE A 42 6.25 -10.71 -4.34
C ILE A 42 6.55 -12.16 -4.68
N ASP A 43 5.54 -12.90 -5.14
CA ASP A 43 5.73 -14.33 -5.48
C ASP A 43 6.80 -14.49 -6.54
N GLY A 44 7.76 -15.32 -6.26
CA GLY A 44 8.83 -15.60 -7.21
C GLY A 44 9.99 -14.63 -7.20
N ASP A 45 9.91 -13.56 -6.41
CA ASP A 45 11.00 -12.60 -6.27
C ASP A 45 11.66 -12.85 -4.91
N ALA A 46 12.82 -13.49 -4.91
CA ALA A 46 13.45 -13.91 -3.67
C ALA A 46 13.77 -12.74 -2.75
N GLU A 47 14.15 -11.62 -3.32
CA GLU A 47 14.50 -10.45 -2.53
C GLU A 47 13.27 -9.83 -1.86
N LEU A 48 12.19 -9.70 -2.61
CA LEU A 48 10.95 -9.15 -2.06
C LEU A 48 10.35 -10.12 -1.04
N GLU A 49 10.44 -11.42 -1.30
CA GLU A 49 9.96 -12.40 -0.33
C GLU A 49 10.73 -12.33 0.97
N LYS A 50 12.02 -12.06 0.89
CA LYS A 50 12.83 -11.92 2.08
C LYS A 50 12.45 -10.67 2.87
N LEU A 51 12.20 -9.57 2.16
CA LEU A 51 11.89 -8.29 2.81
C LEU A 51 10.48 -8.26 3.38
N TYR A 52 9.50 -8.83 2.67
CA TYR A 52 8.11 -8.61 3.01
C TYR A 52 7.30 -9.88 3.21
N GLY A 53 7.90 -11.04 2.99
CA GLY A 53 7.15 -12.30 2.88
C GLY A 53 6.26 -12.62 4.05
N GLU A 54 6.65 -12.23 5.25
CA GLU A 54 5.87 -12.55 6.44
C GLU A 54 4.98 -11.40 6.91
N GLU A 55 5.00 -10.29 6.17
CA GLU A 55 4.27 -9.10 6.58
C GLU A 55 3.25 -8.63 5.56
N VAL A 56 3.11 -9.36 4.44
CA VAL A 56 2.15 -8.94 3.42
C VAL A 56 0.73 -8.97 3.97
N PRO A 57 -0.12 -8.03 3.58
CA PRO A 57 0.20 -6.94 2.67
C PRO A 57 1.00 -5.83 3.35
N VAL A 58 1.98 -5.30 2.65
CA VAL A 58 2.75 -4.15 3.13
C VAL A 58 2.36 -2.95 2.29
N THR A 59 1.94 -1.89 2.96
CA THR A 59 1.52 -0.66 2.30
C THR A 59 2.62 0.38 2.42
N MET A 60 3.03 0.91 1.27
CA MET A 60 4.04 1.95 1.19
C MET A 60 3.41 3.21 0.63
N ILE A 61 3.82 4.35 1.13
CA ILE A 61 3.40 5.64 0.57
C ILE A 61 4.68 6.38 0.21
N ASN A 62 4.82 6.68 -1.09
CA ASN A 62 6.01 7.35 -1.62
C ASN A 62 7.30 6.65 -1.20
N GLY A 63 7.28 5.32 -1.22
CA GLY A 63 8.45 4.53 -0.91
C GLY A 63 8.73 4.33 0.56
N GLN A 64 7.90 4.86 1.44
CA GLN A 64 8.08 4.68 2.87
C GLN A 64 7.00 3.76 3.42
N ARG A 65 7.40 2.87 4.31
CA ARG A 65 6.46 1.92 4.91
C ARG A 65 5.42 2.69 5.72
N HIS A 66 4.16 2.42 5.42
CA HIS A 66 3.04 3.01 6.14
C HIS A 66 2.45 2.00 7.12
N ASP A 67 2.20 0.79 6.65
CA ASP A 67 1.52 -0.20 7.46
C ASP A 67 1.79 -1.59 6.90
N TYR A 68 1.47 -2.61 7.69
CA TYR A 68 1.53 -3.99 7.21
C TYR A 68 0.37 -4.76 7.81
N PHE A 69 0.00 -5.88 7.19
CA PHE A 69 -1.15 -6.73 7.49
C PHE A 69 -2.45 -6.02 7.22
N ARG A 70 -2.80 -5.02 8.00
CA ARG A 70 -4.07 -4.34 7.91
C ARG A 70 -3.87 -2.88 7.54
N VAL A 71 -4.91 -2.30 6.98
CA VAL A 71 -4.92 -0.88 6.65
C VAL A 71 -6.04 -0.23 7.44
N ASP A 72 -5.68 0.73 8.27
CA ASP A 72 -6.67 1.57 8.92
C ASP A 72 -7.04 2.67 7.95
N ARG A 73 -8.28 2.68 7.49
CA ARG A 73 -8.71 3.56 6.41
C ARG A 73 -8.50 5.04 6.75
N ALA A 74 -8.91 5.44 7.94
CA ALA A 74 -8.79 6.85 8.33
C ALA A 74 -7.32 7.29 8.43
N ARG A 75 -6.49 6.45 8.99
CA ARG A 75 -5.07 6.74 9.13
C ARG A 75 -4.40 6.78 7.76
N PHE A 76 -4.81 5.88 6.87
CA PHE A 76 -4.28 5.86 5.51
C PHE A 76 -4.64 7.15 4.78
N ILE A 77 -5.90 7.55 4.84
CA ILE A 77 -6.35 8.77 4.17
C ILE A 77 -5.58 9.97 4.70
N ALA A 78 -5.42 10.06 6.01
CA ALA A 78 -4.67 11.17 6.59
C ALA A 78 -3.22 11.19 6.08
N ALA A 79 -2.60 10.02 5.98
CA ALA A 79 -1.22 9.94 5.51
C ALA A 79 -1.08 10.35 4.05
N VAL A 80 -2.08 10.01 3.23
CA VAL A 80 -2.05 10.39 1.81
C VAL A 80 -2.29 11.89 1.65
N LEU A 81 -3.23 12.44 2.41
CA LEU A 81 -3.55 13.87 2.31
C LEU A 81 -2.43 14.75 2.86
N HIS A 82 -1.67 14.24 3.80
CA HIS A 82 -0.59 14.97 4.44
C HIS A 82 0.69 14.15 4.37
N PRO A 83 1.22 13.95 3.15
CA PRO A 83 2.42 13.12 3.02
C PRO A 83 3.56 13.71 3.81
N HIS A 84 4.28 12.87 4.50
CA HIS A 84 5.42 13.31 5.26
C HIS A 84 6.56 13.67 4.31
N GLN A 85 7.21 14.77 4.57
CA GLN A 85 8.36 15.17 3.78
C GLN A 85 9.63 14.76 4.44
#